data_7fa92418c468ec355889d4b1359033e7
#
_entry.id   7fa92418c468ec355889d4b1359033e7
#
_cell.length_a   1.000
_cell.length_b   1.000
_cell.length_c   1.000
_cell.angle_alpha   90.00
_cell.angle_beta   90.00
_cell.angle_gamma   90.00
#
_symmetry.space_group_name_H-M   'P 1'
#
loop_
_entity.id
_entity.type
_entity.pdbx_description
1 polymer ?
#
loop_
_entity_poly.entity_id
_entity_poly.type
_entity_poly.pdbx_seq_one_letter_code
_entity_poly.pdbx_strand_id
1 'polypeptide(L)'
;MLKRFFLILPSSLQKIFISFYNGFIRFSTRNKSSLKFWKDHRKLQPLSNIYGLDRGQAIDRYYIENFLEKNKKDINGTVLELLNSNYTRKYGQKNIVRSDILDIDLTNKNANVYADLAKAESVESDTYDCFILTQTLQFIFDFRNALYHSYRILKPGGTLLVTLPCVSRIDCVAGIDSDFWRFTKASANKMFSEFFPSDSIQIEVYGNVLVCTSFLMGLASEELKKEELSYYDSNFPLLVCIRAVKPAY
;
A
#
# COMPACT_ATOMS: atom_id res chain seq x y z
N MET A 1 -2.07 -29.54 21.97
CA MET A 1 -1.34 -30.39 22.91
C MET A 1 0.16 -30.44 22.62
N LEU A 2 0.63 -30.69 21.40
CA LEU A 2 2.07 -30.74 21.03
C LEU A 2 2.89 -29.47 21.34
N LYS A 3 2.36 -28.26 21.16
CA LYS A 3 3.09 -27.02 21.48
C LYS A 3 3.45 -26.87 22.98
N ARG A 4 2.61 -27.34 23.90
CA ARG A 4 2.89 -27.27 25.34
C ARG A 4 3.96 -28.28 25.79
N PHE A 5 4.02 -29.47 25.18
CA PHE A 5 5.05 -30.45 25.43
C PHE A 5 6.44 -30.00 24.98
N PHE A 6 6.51 -29.29 23.84
CA PHE A 6 7.76 -28.79 23.30
C PHE A 6 8.44 -27.73 24.20
N LEU A 7 7.66 -26.91 24.89
CA LEU A 7 8.18 -25.85 25.78
C LEU A 7 8.76 -26.39 27.11
N ILE A 8 8.48 -27.64 27.46
CA ILE A 8 8.94 -28.29 28.71
C ILE A 8 10.25 -29.07 28.50
N LEU A 9 10.66 -29.28 27.24
CA LEU A 9 11.89 -30.00 26.92
C LEU A 9 13.14 -29.14 27.22
N PRO A 10 14.26 -29.74 27.67
CA PRO A 10 15.54 -29.06 27.78
C PRO A 10 15.95 -28.42 26.46
N SER A 11 16.59 -27.25 26.49
CA SER A 11 16.96 -26.46 25.32
C SER A 11 17.81 -27.22 24.28
N SER A 12 18.62 -28.19 24.73
CA SER A 12 19.40 -29.06 23.85
C SER A 12 18.49 -30.00 23.03
N LEU A 13 17.45 -30.56 23.65
CA LEU A 13 16.48 -31.45 22.99
C LEU A 13 15.55 -30.66 22.07
N GLN A 14 15.18 -29.43 22.43
CA GLN A 14 14.42 -28.53 21.53
C GLN A 14 15.21 -28.25 20.25
N LYS A 15 16.51 -27.95 20.35
CA LYS A 15 17.38 -27.72 19.16
C LYS A 15 17.48 -28.95 18.26
N ILE A 16 17.60 -30.14 18.84
CA ILE A 16 17.63 -31.41 18.10
C ILE A 16 16.30 -31.63 17.38
N PHE A 17 15.16 -31.39 18.05
CA PHE A 17 13.83 -31.59 17.49
C PHE A 17 13.57 -30.58 16.36
N ILE A 18 13.97 -29.31 16.52
CA ILE A 18 13.89 -28.27 15.47
C ILE A 18 14.74 -28.66 14.27
N SER A 19 15.98 -29.13 14.51
CA SER A 19 16.89 -29.56 13.45
C SER A 19 16.30 -30.74 12.65
N PHE A 20 15.75 -31.74 13.36
CA PHE A 20 15.12 -32.92 12.74
C PHE A 20 13.84 -32.55 11.97
N TYR A 21 12.99 -31.69 12.55
CA TYR A 21 11.78 -31.17 11.93
C TYR A 21 12.10 -30.35 10.67
N ASN A 22 13.09 -29.46 10.74
CA ASN A 22 13.55 -28.67 9.61
C ASN A 22 14.21 -29.56 8.53
N GLY A 23 14.94 -30.61 8.93
CA GLY A 23 15.50 -31.60 8.01
C GLY A 23 14.40 -32.38 7.28
N PHE A 24 13.37 -32.81 8.00
CA PHE A 24 12.22 -33.52 7.44
C PHE A 24 11.40 -32.65 6.48
N ILE A 25 11.12 -31.39 6.88
CA ILE A 25 10.46 -30.42 6.00
C ILE A 25 11.29 -30.19 4.74
N ARG A 26 12.60 -29.95 4.87
CA ARG A 26 13.50 -29.75 3.71
C ARG A 26 13.50 -30.95 2.78
N PHE A 27 13.51 -32.17 3.31
CA PHE A 27 13.44 -33.39 2.50
C PHE A 27 12.08 -33.57 1.82
N SER A 28 10.99 -33.34 2.56
CA SER A 28 9.62 -33.49 2.05
C SER A 28 9.25 -32.43 1.00
N THR A 29 9.69 -31.18 1.17
CA THR A 29 9.39 -30.07 0.26
C THR A 29 10.32 -30.05 -0.96
N ARG A 30 11.58 -30.48 -0.80
CA ARG A 30 12.58 -30.44 -1.90
C ARG A 30 12.29 -31.44 -3.03
N ASN A 31 11.59 -32.53 -2.76
CA ASN A 31 11.33 -33.61 -3.73
C ASN A 31 10.01 -33.50 -4.50
N LYS A 32 9.15 -32.49 -4.20
CA LYS A 32 7.86 -32.35 -4.88
C LYS A 32 7.76 -31.03 -5.64
N SER A 33 7.89 -31.09 -6.94
CA SER A 33 7.49 -30.04 -7.89
C SER A 33 8.36 -28.79 -8.06
N SER A 34 9.39 -28.54 -7.23
CA SER A 34 10.20 -27.32 -7.36
C SER A 34 10.88 -27.16 -8.73
N LEU A 35 11.40 -28.26 -9.31
CA LEU A 35 12.05 -28.23 -10.63
C LEU A 35 11.06 -27.91 -11.76
N LYS A 36 9.82 -28.44 -11.69
CA LYS A 36 8.80 -28.19 -12.72
C LYS A 36 8.28 -26.74 -12.62
N PHE A 37 8.03 -26.26 -11.40
CA PHE A 37 7.62 -24.87 -11.16
C PHE A 37 8.69 -23.89 -11.66
N TRP A 38 9.96 -24.12 -11.33
CA TRP A 38 11.04 -23.21 -11.72
C TRP A 38 11.45 -23.29 -13.19
N LYS A 39 11.08 -24.34 -13.93
CA LYS A 39 11.45 -24.48 -15.35
C LYS A 39 11.00 -23.27 -16.17
N ASP A 40 9.79 -22.78 -15.92
CA ASP A 40 9.18 -21.68 -16.67
C ASP A 40 9.33 -20.31 -15.98
N HIS A 41 9.68 -20.29 -14.68
CA HIS A 41 9.73 -19.07 -13.85
C HIS A 41 11.16 -18.60 -13.50
N ARG A 42 12.21 -19.27 -14.02
CA ARG A 42 13.61 -18.87 -13.79
C ARG A 42 14.01 -17.70 -14.68
N LYS A 43 13.38 -16.56 -14.50
CA LYS A 43 13.72 -15.32 -15.21
C LYS A 43 14.43 -14.35 -14.26
N LEU A 44 15.52 -13.73 -14.73
CA LEU A 44 16.24 -12.68 -14.01
C LEU A 44 15.63 -11.30 -14.26
N GLN A 45 14.87 -11.14 -15.32
CA GLN A 45 14.21 -9.90 -15.71
C GLN A 45 12.69 -10.07 -15.61
N PRO A 46 11.96 -9.03 -15.23
CA PRO A 46 10.50 -9.05 -15.26
C PRO A 46 10.00 -9.10 -16.69
N LEU A 47 8.71 -9.35 -16.87
CA LEU A 47 8.02 -9.31 -18.17
C LEU A 47 7.74 -7.86 -18.59
N SER A 48 7.52 -6.97 -17.61
CA SER A 48 7.36 -5.54 -17.80
C SER A 48 8.18 -4.76 -16.77
N ASN A 49 8.87 -3.71 -17.23
CA ASN A 49 9.63 -2.79 -16.37
C ASN A 49 8.81 -1.59 -15.90
N ILE A 50 7.51 -1.52 -16.24
CA ILE A 50 6.61 -0.42 -15.90
C ILE A 50 5.33 -0.93 -15.24
N TYR A 51 5.46 -1.88 -14.28
CA TYR A 51 4.37 -2.43 -13.47
C TYR A 51 3.26 -3.16 -14.26
N GLY A 52 3.52 -3.56 -15.50
CA GLY A 52 2.52 -4.18 -16.38
C GLY A 52 1.61 -3.18 -17.11
N LEU A 53 1.88 -1.87 -17.05
CA LEU A 53 1.09 -0.84 -17.74
C LEU A 53 1.14 -0.96 -19.27
N ASP A 54 2.16 -1.59 -19.83
CA ASP A 54 2.29 -1.98 -21.25
C ASP A 54 1.48 -3.23 -21.63
N ARG A 55 0.86 -3.89 -20.63
CA ARG A 55 0.12 -5.14 -20.78
C ARG A 55 -1.36 -4.99 -20.40
N GLY A 56 -1.69 -4.02 -19.57
CA GLY A 56 -3.04 -3.75 -19.08
C GLY A 56 -3.02 -2.86 -17.85
N GLN A 57 -3.96 -3.05 -16.94
CA GLN A 57 -3.99 -2.34 -15.67
C GLN A 57 -2.97 -2.95 -14.69
N ALA A 58 -2.10 -2.12 -14.10
CA ALA A 58 -1.20 -2.57 -13.05
C ALA A 58 -2.00 -3.17 -11.86
N ILE A 59 -1.49 -4.26 -11.28
CA ILE A 59 -2.21 -5.01 -10.23
C ILE A 59 -2.46 -4.15 -8.98
N ASP A 60 -1.52 -3.30 -8.59
CA ASP A 60 -1.71 -2.37 -7.48
C ASP A 60 -2.83 -1.36 -7.77
N ARG A 61 -2.92 -0.87 -9.02
CA ARG A 61 -3.99 0.04 -9.46
C ARG A 61 -5.37 -0.61 -9.38
N TYR A 62 -5.49 -1.88 -9.71
CA TYR A 62 -6.72 -2.63 -9.53
C TYR A 62 -7.22 -2.56 -8.06
N TYR A 63 -6.35 -2.77 -7.09
CA TYR A 63 -6.73 -2.69 -5.67
C TYR A 63 -6.96 -1.24 -5.19
N ILE A 64 -6.13 -0.30 -5.64
CA ILE A 64 -6.32 1.13 -5.34
C ILE A 64 -7.69 1.60 -5.81
N GLU A 65 -8.05 1.27 -7.04
CA GLU A 65 -9.32 1.67 -7.63
C GLU A 65 -10.52 1.02 -6.93
N ASN A 66 -10.43 -0.26 -6.56
CA ASN A 66 -11.46 -0.93 -5.77
C ASN A 66 -11.62 -0.29 -4.38
N PHE A 67 -10.53 0.09 -3.73
CA PHE A 67 -10.56 0.79 -2.45
C PHE A 67 -11.22 2.17 -2.57
N LEU A 68 -10.87 2.95 -3.58
CA LEU A 68 -11.45 4.28 -3.81
C LEU A 68 -12.92 4.21 -4.20
N GLU A 69 -13.32 3.26 -5.05
CA GLU A 69 -14.74 3.01 -5.39
C GLU A 69 -15.57 2.68 -4.15
N LYS A 70 -15.05 1.85 -3.25
CA LYS A 70 -15.70 1.49 -1.98
C LYS A 70 -15.89 2.69 -1.08
N ASN A 71 -14.92 3.62 -1.06
CA ASN A 71 -14.90 4.81 -0.22
C ASN A 71 -15.31 6.09 -0.96
N LYS A 72 -15.92 6.00 -2.14
CA LYS A 72 -16.25 7.17 -2.98
C LYS A 72 -17.18 8.19 -2.31
N LYS A 73 -17.93 7.80 -1.29
CA LYS A 73 -18.80 8.71 -0.51
C LYS A 73 -17.99 9.73 0.29
N ASP A 74 -16.75 9.39 0.65
CA ASP A 74 -15.85 10.31 1.35
C ASP A 74 -15.17 11.30 0.38
N ILE A 75 -15.16 11.02 -0.92
CA ILE A 75 -14.57 11.89 -1.93
C ILE A 75 -15.62 12.94 -2.32
N ASN A 76 -15.70 13.98 -1.53
CA ASN A 76 -16.70 15.06 -1.67
C ASN A 76 -16.14 16.40 -1.15
N GLY A 77 -16.88 17.49 -1.40
CA GLY A 77 -16.52 18.82 -0.93
C GLY A 77 -15.24 19.36 -1.56
N THR A 78 -14.33 19.87 -0.74
CA THR A 78 -12.98 20.31 -1.14
C THR A 78 -12.02 19.15 -1.04
N VAL A 79 -11.52 18.67 -2.18
CA VAL A 79 -10.65 17.47 -2.26
C VAL A 79 -9.25 17.85 -2.65
N LEU A 80 -8.26 17.31 -1.98
CA LEU A 80 -6.85 17.36 -2.37
C LEU A 80 -6.42 16.01 -2.94
N GLU A 81 -5.70 16.02 -4.05
CA GLU A 81 -5.07 14.84 -4.64
C GLU A 81 -3.63 15.18 -5.05
N LEU A 82 -2.76 14.19 -5.19
CA LEU A 82 -1.37 14.40 -5.58
C LEU A 82 -1.17 14.24 -7.07
N LEU A 83 -0.27 15.07 -7.65
CA LEU A 83 0.20 15.05 -9.03
C LEU A 83 -0.89 15.37 -10.07
N ASN A 84 -2.10 14.91 -9.89
CA ASN A 84 -3.25 15.12 -10.77
C ASN A 84 -4.56 14.89 -10.02
N SER A 85 -5.71 15.11 -10.65
CA SER A 85 -7.05 14.93 -10.06
C SER A 85 -7.83 13.76 -10.69
N ASN A 86 -7.14 12.71 -11.13
CA ASN A 86 -7.78 11.62 -11.85
C ASN A 86 -8.76 10.83 -10.99
N TYR A 87 -8.40 10.54 -9.75
CA TYR A 87 -9.28 9.82 -8.82
C TYR A 87 -10.41 10.70 -8.31
N THR A 88 -10.14 11.98 -8.02
CA THR A 88 -11.19 12.95 -7.67
C THR A 88 -12.23 13.06 -8.79
N ARG A 89 -11.80 13.16 -10.06
CA ARG A 89 -12.73 13.21 -11.21
C ARG A 89 -13.49 11.90 -11.41
N LYS A 90 -12.84 10.77 -11.18
CA LYS A 90 -13.43 9.43 -11.40
C LYS A 90 -14.45 9.07 -10.33
N TYR A 91 -14.19 9.38 -9.07
CA TYR A 91 -14.96 8.89 -7.93
C TYR A 91 -15.80 9.96 -7.21
N GLY A 92 -15.36 11.24 -7.24
CA GLY A 92 -16.05 12.33 -6.54
C GLY A 92 -17.38 12.78 -7.18
N GLN A 93 -17.54 12.55 -8.48
CA GLN A 93 -18.79 12.82 -9.20
C GLN A 93 -19.30 14.26 -9.00
N LYS A 94 -20.62 14.41 -8.68
CA LYS A 94 -21.30 15.72 -8.54
C LYS A 94 -21.07 16.40 -7.18
N ASN A 95 -20.45 15.75 -6.24
CA ASN A 95 -20.30 16.24 -4.87
C ASN A 95 -19.01 17.05 -4.66
N ILE A 96 -18.20 17.23 -5.69
CA ILE A 96 -16.95 18.01 -5.60
C ILE A 96 -17.29 19.51 -5.71
N VAL A 97 -16.88 20.25 -4.68
CA VAL A 97 -16.99 21.73 -4.64
C VAL A 97 -15.70 22.35 -5.17
N ARG A 98 -14.55 21.82 -4.76
CA ARG A 98 -13.22 22.25 -5.22
C ARG A 98 -12.29 21.04 -5.29
N SER A 99 -11.47 20.97 -6.33
CA SER A 99 -10.45 19.96 -6.52
C SER A 99 -9.09 20.62 -6.64
N ASP A 100 -8.26 20.42 -5.64
CA ASP A 100 -6.88 20.92 -5.60
C ASP A 100 -5.90 19.79 -5.89
N ILE A 101 -4.80 20.14 -6.51
CA ILE A 101 -3.71 19.22 -6.85
C ILE A 101 -2.44 19.70 -6.15
N LEU A 102 -1.92 18.87 -5.26
CA LEU A 102 -0.65 19.12 -4.58
C LEU A 102 0.49 18.47 -5.33
N ASP A 103 1.53 19.24 -5.55
CA ASP A 103 2.79 18.75 -6.10
C ASP A 103 3.99 19.49 -5.46
N ILE A 104 5.12 18.80 -5.37
CA ILE A 104 6.40 19.41 -5.03
C ILE A 104 7.09 20.01 -6.26
N ASP A 105 6.76 19.51 -7.46
CA ASP A 105 7.32 19.99 -8.72
C ASP A 105 6.58 21.24 -9.20
N LEU A 106 7.27 22.37 -9.12
CA LEU A 106 6.77 23.66 -9.57
C LEU A 106 6.50 23.71 -11.09
N THR A 107 6.97 22.73 -11.86
CA THR A 107 6.74 22.66 -13.32
C THR A 107 5.42 21.98 -13.68
N ASN A 108 4.78 21.30 -12.74
CA ASN A 108 3.46 20.70 -12.94
C ASN A 108 2.37 21.78 -13.04
N LYS A 109 2.02 22.17 -14.28
CA LYS A 109 1.00 23.20 -14.56
C LYS A 109 -0.43 22.82 -14.14
N ASN A 110 -0.68 21.54 -13.82
CA ASN A 110 -1.98 21.11 -13.34
C ASN A 110 -2.11 21.30 -11.81
N ALA A 111 -0.99 21.44 -11.10
CA ALA A 111 -1.00 21.68 -9.67
C ALA A 111 -1.38 23.14 -9.35
N ASN A 112 -2.10 23.34 -8.27
CA ASN A 112 -2.46 24.64 -7.72
C ASN A 112 -2.08 24.80 -6.24
N VAL A 113 -1.54 23.73 -5.64
CA VAL A 113 -0.94 23.72 -4.30
C VAL A 113 0.47 23.18 -4.43
N TYR A 114 1.48 23.99 -4.12
CA TYR A 114 2.88 23.58 -4.22
C TYR A 114 3.48 23.49 -2.81
N ALA A 115 3.80 22.28 -2.40
CA ALA A 115 4.44 22.03 -1.11
C ALA A 115 5.13 20.65 -1.09
N ASP A 116 6.23 20.56 -0.33
CA ASP A 116 6.73 19.29 0.20
C ASP A 116 5.80 18.88 1.34
N LEU A 117 5.14 17.73 1.21
CA LEU A 117 4.17 17.25 2.20
C LEU A 117 4.79 17.08 3.61
N ALA A 118 6.09 16.82 3.70
CA ALA A 118 6.80 16.77 4.99
C ALA A 118 7.07 18.16 5.61
N LYS A 119 6.84 19.26 4.85
CA LYS A 119 7.07 20.67 5.24
C LYS A 119 5.95 21.56 4.71
N ALA A 120 4.71 21.13 4.86
CA ALA A 120 3.55 21.77 4.23
C ALA A 120 2.89 22.82 5.12
N GLU A 121 3.68 23.62 5.88
CA GLU A 121 3.19 24.70 6.72
C GLU A 121 2.45 25.79 5.91
N SER A 122 2.79 25.94 4.64
CA SER A 122 2.13 26.90 3.73
C SER A 122 0.71 26.50 3.36
N VAL A 123 0.33 25.22 3.53
CA VAL A 123 -1.03 24.76 3.31
C VAL A 123 -1.85 24.99 4.55
N GLU A 124 -2.99 25.68 4.42
CA GLU A 124 -3.85 26.03 5.54
C GLU A 124 -4.42 24.78 6.24
N SER A 125 -4.55 24.86 7.58
CA SER A 125 -5.23 23.84 8.39
C SER A 125 -6.72 23.79 8.07
N ASP A 126 -7.36 22.66 8.34
CA ASP A 126 -8.81 22.50 8.30
C ASP A 126 -9.45 22.94 6.97
N THR A 127 -8.77 22.64 5.86
CA THR A 127 -9.15 23.09 4.51
C THR A 127 -9.89 22.03 3.70
N TYR A 128 -9.50 20.75 3.83
CA TYR A 128 -9.96 19.70 2.93
C TYR A 128 -10.96 18.76 3.60
N ASP A 129 -12.04 18.46 2.87
CA ASP A 129 -13.02 17.45 3.26
C ASP A 129 -12.51 16.03 2.97
N CYS A 130 -11.67 15.89 1.92
CA CYS A 130 -11.01 14.63 1.58
C CYS A 130 -9.59 14.88 1.05
N PHE A 131 -8.65 14.01 1.44
CA PHE A 131 -7.32 13.97 0.87
C PHE A 131 -7.03 12.56 0.34
N ILE A 132 -6.77 12.45 -0.98
CA ILE A 132 -6.42 11.21 -1.67
C ILE A 132 -4.89 11.16 -1.79
N LEU A 133 -4.26 10.27 -1.00
CA LEU A 133 -2.81 10.13 -0.88
C LEU A 133 -2.38 8.71 -1.27
N THR A 134 -2.43 8.42 -2.58
CA THR A 134 -2.10 7.08 -3.08
C THR A 134 -0.63 6.96 -3.45
N GLN A 135 0.03 5.85 -3.01
CA GLN A 135 1.39 5.48 -3.41
C GLN A 135 2.41 6.63 -3.33
N THR A 136 2.45 7.34 -2.20
CA THR A 136 3.29 8.53 -2.05
C THR A 136 4.21 8.48 -0.83
N LEU A 137 3.71 8.03 0.33
CA LEU A 137 4.47 8.09 1.58
C LEU A 137 5.78 7.28 1.55
N GLN A 138 5.91 6.30 0.66
CA GLN A 138 7.15 5.55 0.45
C GLN A 138 8.29 6.42 -0.10
N PHE A 139 7.98 7.53 -0.77
CA PHE A 139 8.95 8.46 -1.35
C PHE A 139 9.33 9.62 -0.42
N ILE A 140 8.70 9.71 0.75
CA ILE A 140 8.95 10.76 1.73
C ILE A 140 9.72 10.17 2.91
N PHE A 141 11.00 10.55 3.09
CA PHE A 141 11.80 10.02 4.19
C PHE A 141 11.17 10.34 5.56
N ASP A 142 10.78 11.58 5.77
CA ASP A 142 10.04 12.01 6.96
C ASP A 142 8.52 11.85 6.75
N PHE A 143 8.09 10.60 6.59
CA PHE A 143 6.68 10.27 6.41
C PHE A 143 5.82 10.64 7.63
N ARG A 144 6.42 10.77 8.82
CA ARG A 144 5.72 11.13 10.04
C ARG A 144 5.27 12.59 10.00
N ASN A 145 6.11 13.52 9.56
CA ASN A 145 5.71 14.90 9.32
C ASN A 145 4.72 15.01 8.15
N ALA A 146 4.91 14.23 7.08
CA ALA A 146 3.93 14.19 5.99
C ALA A 146 2.55 13.74 6.49
N LEU A 147 2.49 12.76 7.38
CA LEU A 147 1.24 12.30 7.98
C LEU A 147 0.63 13.33 8.94
N TYR A 148 1.47 14.01 9.74
CA TYR A 148 1.05 15.16 10.57
C TYR A 148 0.39 16.24 9.72
N HIS A 149 1.03 16.69 8.64
CA HIS A 149 0.45 17.69 7.75
C HIS A 149 -0.80 17.18 7.04
N SER A 150 -0.83 15.91 6.63
CA SER A 150 -2.03 15.28 6.05
C SER A 150 -3.23 15.32 7.02
N TYR A 151 -2.98 15.09 8.32
CA TYR A 151 -4.00 15.23 9.36
C TYR A 151 -4.40 16.68 9.58
N ARG A 152 -3.42 17.60 9.69
CA ARG A 152 -3.64 19.02 10.00
C ARG A 152 -4.50 19.72 8.95
N ILE A 153 -4.27 19.46 7.68
CA ILE A 153 -4.97 20.13 6.57
C ILE A 153 -6.40 19.63 6.36
N LEU A 154 -6.76 18.46 6.91
CA LEU A 154 -8.13 17.98 6.90
C LEU A 154 -9.00 18.79 7.84
N LYS A 155 -10.22 19.11 7.42
CA LYS A 155 -11.27 19.63 8.28
C LYS A 155 -11.64 18.64 9.38
N PRO A 156 -12.19 19.08 10.52
CA PRO A 156 -12.93 18.20 11.41
C PRO A 156 -13.99 17.41 10.62
N GLY A 157 -14.02 16.08 10.77
CA GLY A 157 -14.84 15.17 9.98
C GLY A 157 -14.26 14.81 8.59
N GLY A 158 -13.16 15.42 8.17
CA GLY A 158 -12.50 15.14 6.89
C GLY A 158 -11.82 13.77 6.85
N THR A 159 -11.73 13.19 5.67
CA THR A 159 -11.22 11.83 5.44
C THR A 159 -9.90 11.82 4.68
N LEU A 160 -8.94 11.05 5.17
CA LEU A 160 -7.69 10.71 4.50
C LEU A 160 -7.79 9.31 3.90
N LEU A 161 -7.62 9.20 2.58
CA LEU A 161 -7.58 7.94 1.83
C LEU A 161 -6.15 7.68 1.36
N VAL A 162 -5.49 6.68 1.94
CA VAL A 162 -4.07 6.39 1.70
C VAL A 162 -3.89 4.98 1.18
N THR A 163 -2.93 4.81 0.27
CA THR A 163 -2.45 3.47 -0.11
C THR A 163 -0.94 3.38 0.00
N LEU A 164 -0.46 2.27 0.56
CA LEU A 164 0.95 2.03 0.90
C LEU A 164 1.42 0.69 0.32
N PRO A 165 2.61 0.62 -0.31
CA PRO A 165 3.14 -0.63 -0.82
C PRO A 165 3.70 -1.51 0.29
N CYS A 166 3.35 -2.80 0.29
CA CYS A 166 4.04 -3.83 1.11
C CYS A 166 5.16 -4.48 0.30
N VAL A 167 4.84 -4.90 -0.93
CA VAL A 167 5.78 -5.50 -1.87
C VAL A 167 5.79 -4.67 -3.13
N SER A 168 6.97 -4.22 -3.54
CA SER A 168 7.16 -3.49 -4.79
C SER A 168 8.63 -3.52 -5.20
N ARG A 169 8.89 -3.34 -6.48
CA ARG A 169 10.21 -2.97 -6.98
C ARG A 169 10.53 -1.51 -6.61
N ILE A 170 11.76 -1.08 -6.79
CA ILE A 170 12.12 0.35 -6.72
C ILE A 170 11.43 1.08 -7.88
N ASP A 171 10.81 2.23 -7.60
CA ASP A 171 10.18 3.05 -8.62
C ASP A 171 11.23 3.66 -9.57
N CYS A 172 10.99 3.57 -10.88
CA CYS A 172 11.97 4.02 -11.86
C CYS A 172 11.99 5.55 -12.05
N VAL A 173 10.94 6.25 -11.63
CA VAL A 173 10.85 7.71 -11.70
C VAL A 173 11.44 8.34 -10.45
N ALA A 174 11.06 7.85 -9.27
CA ALA A 174 11.63 8.32 -8.01
C ALA A 174 13.12 7.95 -7.87
N GLY A 175 13.50 6.79 -8.41
CA GLY A 175 14.88 6.29 -8.38
C GLY A 175 15.26 5.65 -7.06
N ILE A 176 16.48 5.06 -7.06
CA ILE A 176 16.99 4.26 -5.94
C ILE A 176 17.22 5.09 -4.68
N ASP A 177 17.51 6.36 -4.83
CA ASP A 177 17.87 7.24 -3.70
C ASP A 177 16.64 7.91 -3.06
N SER A 178 15.44 7.74 -3.64
CA SER A 178 14.23 8.42 -3.22
C SER A 178 13.04 7.49 -2.93
N ASP A 179 13.22 6.17 -3.04
CA ASP A 179 12.21 5.16 -2.73
C ASP A 179 12.57 4.47 -1.40
N PHE A 180 12.14 5.06 -0.27
CA PHE A 180 12.64 4.76 1.07
C PHE A 180 11.91 3.59 1.76
N TRP A 181 10.57 3.46 1.58
CA TRP A 181 9.78 2.66 2.51
C TRP A 181 8.92 1.59 1.85
N ARG A 182 8.75 0.50 2.58
CA ARG A 182 7.71 -0.51 2.38
C ARG A 182 6.99 -0.70 3.71
N PHE A 183 5.67 -0.84 3.67
CA PHE A 183 4.84 -0.79 4.85
C PHE A 183 4.12 -2.11 5.09
N THR A 184 3.89 -2.44 6.35
CA THR A 184 3.05 -3.56 6.77
C THR A 184 1.76 -3.02 7.40
N LYS A 185 0.74 -3.87 7.55
CA LYS A 185 -0.46 -3.50 8.30
C LYS A 185 -0.12 -3.00 9.72
N ALA A 186 0.86 -3.65 10.38
CA ALA A 186 1.26 -3.29 11.74
C ALA A 186 1.92 -1.91 11.80
N SER A 187 2.86 -1.60 10.87
CA SER A 187 3.48 -0.27 10.82
C SER A 187 2.46 0.80 10.47
N ALA A 188 1.59 0.56 9.48
CA ALA A 188 0.52 1.48 9.09
C ALA A 188 -0.41 1.79 10.28
N ASN A 189 -0.89 0.77 10.98
CA ASN A 189 -1.75 0.97 12.15
C ASN A 189 -1.06 1.83 13.22
N LYS A 190 0.21 1.54 13.53
CA LYS A 190 0.96 2.31 14.54
C LYS A 190 1.17 3.76 14.14
N MET A 191 1.56 4.01 12.88
CA MET A 191 1.80 5.36 12.36
C MET A 191 0.53 6.22 12.37
N PHE A 192 -0.58 5.67 11.87
CA PHE A 192 -1.83 6.41 11.80
C PHE A 192 -2.44 6.64 13.18
N SER A 193 -2.28 5.73 14.13
CA SER A 193 -2.74 5.90 15.52
C SER A 193 -1.98 6.99 16.30
N GLU A 194 -0.91 7.56 15.76
CA GLU A 194 -0.24 8.73 16.36
C GLU A 194 -1.06 10.02 16.14
N PHE A 195 -1.91 10.06 15.10
CA PHE A 195 -2.65 11.27 14.71
C PHE A 195 -4.16 11.08 14.73
N PHE A 196 -4.64 9.90 14.39
CA PHE A 196 -6.07 9.58 14.30
C PHE A 196 -6.48 8.64 15.43
N PRO A 197 -7.65 8.82 16.06
CA PRO A 197 -8.20 7.86 16.99
C PRO A 197 -8.36 6.47 16.36
N SER A 198 -8.10 5.42 17.12
CA SER A 198 -8.08 4.04 16.60
C SER A 198 -9.43 3.59 16.03
N ASP A 199 -10.54 4.11 16.53
CA ASP A 199 -11.90 3.84 16.04
C ASP A 199 -12.23 4.56 14.73
N SER A 200 -11.48 5.60 14.38
CA SER A 200 -11.60 6.33 13.12
C SER A 200 -10.73 5.79 11.99
N ILE A 201 -9.91 4.75 12.27
CA ILE A 201 -8.98 4.15 11.32
C ILE A 201 -9.52 2.82 10.82
N GLN A 202 -9.68 2.68 9.50
CA GLN A 202 -10.01 1.43 8.83
C GLN A 202 -8.86 1.02 7.93
N ILE A 203 -8.33 -0.19 8.12
CA ILE A 203 -7.19 -0.70 7.34
C ILE A 203 -7.61 -1.97 6.59
N GLU A 204 -7.60 -1.90 5.28
CA GLU A 204 -7.76 -3.03 4.38
C GLU A 204 -6.41 -3.42 3.80
N VAL A 205 -6.20 -4.72 3.62
CA VAL A 205 -4.95 -5.25 3.07
C VAL A 205 -5.29 -6.23 1.95
N TYR A 206 -4.58 -6.12 0.85
CA TYR A 206 -4.79 -6.94 -0.33
C TYR A 206 -3.51 -7.68 -0.70
N GLY A 207 -3.67 -8.86 -1.26
CA GLY A 207 -2.56 -9.63 -1.83
C GLY A 207 -2.51 -11.08 -1.36
N ASN A 208 -1.73 -11.84 -2.08
CA ASN A 208 -1.32 -13.22 -1.83
C ASN A 208 -0.01 -13.48 -2.59
N VAL A 209 0.60 -14.65 -2.41
CA VAL A 209 1.91 -14.95 -3.03
C VAL A 209 1.88 -14.88 -4.56
N LEU A 210 0.78 -15.33 -5.21
CA LEU A 210 0.65 -15.27 -6.67
C LEU A 210 0.58 -13.82 -7.15
N VAL A 211 -0.26 -13.01 -6.51
CA VAL A 211 -0.45 -11.59 -6.81
C VAL A 211 0.86 -10.81 -6.62
N CYS A 212 1.57 -11.03 -5.51
CA CYS A 212 2.86 -10.39 -5.25
C CYS A 212 3.91 -10.75 -6.30
N THR A 213 4.00 -12.03 -6.66
CA THR A 213 4.94 -12.51 -7.68
C THR A 213 4.58 -11.94 -9.06
N SER A 214 3.30 -11.97 -9.42
CA SER A 214 2.79 -11.42 -10.68
C SER A 214 3.07 -9.93 -10.81
N PHE A 215 2.86 -9.17 -9.74
CA PHE A 215 3.16 -7.73 -9.71
C PHE A 215 4.65 -7.45 -9.89
N LEU A 216 5.53 -8.20 -9.19
CA LEU A 216 6.98 -8.06 -9.35
C LEU A 216 7.47 -8.46 -10.75
N MET A 217 6.78 -9.41 -11.38
CA MET A 217 7.05 -9.81 -12.77
C MET A 217 6.47 -8.82 -13.79
N GLY A 218 5.64 -7.87 -13.36
CA GLY A 218 5.01 -6.88 -14.23
C GLY A 218 3.88 -7.45 -15.08
N LEU A 219 3.06 -8.34 -14.51
CA LEU A 219 1.81 -8.76 -15.14
C LEU A 219 0.73 -7.69 -14.89
N ALA A 220 -0.25 -7.64 -15.80
CA ALA A 220 -1.45 -6.84 -15.63
C ALA A 220 -2.53 -7.60 -14.84
N SER A 221 -3.48 -6.87 -14.26
CA SER A 221 -4.59 -7.47 -13.48
C SER A 221 -5.47 -8.38 -14.34
N GLU A 222 -5.62 -8.11 -15.63
CA GLU A 222 -6.38 -8.89 -16.60
C GLU A 222 -5.76 -10.26 -16.92
N GLU A 223 -4.49 -10.45 -16.57
CA GLU A 223 -3.79 -11.73 -16.73
C GLU A 223 -4.03 -12.67 -15.55
N LEU A 224 -4.69 -12.19 -14.48
CA LEU A 224 -5.07 -12.96 -13.31
C LEU A 224 -6.58 -13.18 -13.27
N LYS A 225 -7.00 -14.30 -12.69
CA LYS A 225 -8.42 -14.57 -12.46
C LYS A 225 -8.96 -13.74 -11.31
N LYS A 226 -10.25 -13.44 -11.33
CA LYS A 226 -10.91 -12.66 -10.28
C LYS A 226 -10.78 -13.32 -8.90
N GLU A 227 -10.87 -14.64 -8.83
CA GLU A 227 -10.69 -15.43 -7.60
C GLU A 227 -9.26 -15.31 -7.05
N GLU A 228 -8.26 -15.25 -7.94
CA GLU A 228 -6.85 -15.08 -7.57
C GLU A 228 -6.58 -13.68 -7.01
N LEU A 229 -7.18 -12.65 -7.62
CA LEU A 229 -7.10 -11.27 -7.15
C LEU A 229 -7.87 -11.05 -5.83
N SER A 230 -9.01 -11.73 -5.62
CA SER A 230 -9.84 -11.57 -4.42
C SER A 230 -9.35 -12.37 -3.22
N TYR A 231 -8.54 -13.42 -3.41
CA TYR A 231 -7.99 -14.22 -2.32
C TYR A 231 -6.93 -13.41 -1.56
N TYR A 232 -7.14 -13.26 -0.24
CA TYR A 232 -6.21 -12.58 0.66
C TYR A 232 -5.45 -13.56 1.54
N ASP A 233 -4.11 -13.43 1.57
CA ASP A 233 -3.22 -14.13 2.50
C ASP A 233 -2.48 -13.10 3.37
N SER A 234 -2.70 -13.16 4.68
CA SER A 234 -2.10 -12.22 5.64
C SER A 234 -0.56 -12.25 5.68
N ASN A 235 0.06 -13.31 5.19
CA ASN A 235 1.52 -13.47 5.17
C ASN A 235 2.16 -12.88 3.91
N PHE A 236 1.36 -12.62 2.87
CA PHE A 236 1.82 -12.12 1.58
C PHE A 236 1.03 -10.87 1.13
N PRO A 237 1.06 -9.79 1.93
CA PRO A 237 0.37 -8.55 1.55
C PRO A 237 1.10 -7.85 0.40
N LEU A 238 0.35 -7.38 -0.59
CA LEU A 238 0.85 -6.51 -1.66
C LEU A 238 0.68 -5.04 -1.29
N LEU A 239 -0.51 -4.69 -0.81
CA LEU A 239 -0.96 -3.31 -0.62
C LEU A 239 -1.71 -3.15 0.70
N VAL A 240 -1.42 -2.07 1.43
CA VAL A 240 -2.22 -1.58 2.56
C VAL A 240 -3.01 -0.36 2.11
N CYS A 241 -4.31 -0.37 2.35
CA CYS A 241 -5.21 0.76 2.10
C CYS A 241 -5.79 1.24 3.42
N ILE A 242 -5.79 2.55 3.65
CA ILE A 242 -6.19 3.15 4.92
C ILE A 242 -7.22 4.24 4.63
N ARG A 243 -8.35 4.15 5.32
CA ARG A 243 -9.31 5.22 5.48
C ARG A 243 -9.23 5.72 6.92
N ALA A 244 -8.85 6.98 7.11
CA ALA A 244 -8.75 7.60 8.43
C ALA A 244 -9.56 8.90 8.46
N VAL A 245 -10.38 9.09 9.50
CA VAL A 245 -11.27 10.25 9.64
C VAL A 245 -10.78 11.12 10.79
N LYS A 246 -10.59 12.41 10.53
CA LYS A 246 -10.29 13.39 11.58
C LYS A 246 -11.53 13.59 12.44
N PRO A 247 -11.41 13.54 13.78
CA PRO A 247 -12.56 13.80 14.65
C PRO A 247 -13.25 15.13 14.33
N ALA A 248 -14.56 15.16 14.52
CA ALA A 248 -15.37 16.37 14.30
C ALA A 248 -15.21 17.43 15.42
N TYR A 249 -14.52 17.06 16.51
CA TYR A 249 -14.31 17.91 17.71
C TYR A 249 -12.85 17.90 18.14
#